data_da9f8d7ccd5b4ff0371544aa314229d9
#
_entry.id   da9f8d7ccd5b4ff0371544aa314229d9
#
_cell.length_a   1.000
_cell.length_b   1.000
_cell.length_c   1.000
_cell.angle_alpha   90.00
_cell.angle_beta   90.00
_cell.angle_gamma   90.00
#
_symmetry.space_group_name_H-M   'P 1'
#
loop_
_entity.id
_entity.type
_entity.pdbx_description
1 polymer ?
#
loop_
_entity_poly.entity_id
_entity_poly.type
_entity_poly.pdbx_seq_one_letter_code
_entity_poly.pdbx_strand_id
1 'polypeptide(L)'
;QYSIIASCDVAAAMMEPPGGTALVEESILEALDFRRAMRKVEDEFGDDDWWFEVWGPQELVADGIGRANSWVIRGQDAAPKRAARKNREDSKDIDNWHGFGDLADGFNMLDPIKTTIVTPGLDLNGDFAETGIPASIVSKYLAEHGVVVEKTGLYSFFIMFTIGITKGRWNTLLAAMQQFKDDYDRNQPLARILPEFVQQHRRYERMGLKDLCQHV
;
A
#
# COMPACT_ATOMS: atom_id res chain seq x y z
N GLN A 1 0.47 31.73 -15.93
CA GLN A 1 -0.96 31.64 -15.53
C GLN A 1 -1.82 31.04 -16.64
N TYR A 2 -1.68 31.46 -17.91
CA TYR A 2 -2.48 30.92 -19.03
C TYR A 2 -2.25 29.42 -19.27
N SER A 3 -1.03 28.93 -19.10
CA SER A 3 -0.73 27.49 -19.23
C SER A 3 -1.44 26.64 -18.19
N ILE A 4 -1.60 27.16 -16.97
CA ILE A 4 -2.34 26.47 -15.88
C ILE A 4 -3.84 26.45 -16.23
N ILE A 5 -4.40 27.57 -16.70
CA ILE A 5 -5.81 27.65 -17.12
C ILE A 5 -6.06 26.68 -18.27
N ALA A 6 -5.21 26.68 -19.29
CA ALA A 6 -5.32 25.74 -20.42
C ALA A 6 -5.23 24.27 -19.97
N SER A 7 -4.37 23.96 -18.99
CA SER A 7 -4.30 22.61 -18.41
C SER A 7 -5.59 22.21 -17.72
N CYS A 8 -6.25 23.14 -17.01
CA CYS A 8 -7.55 22.88 -16.38
C CYS A 8 -8.64 22.63 -17.43
N ASP A 9 -8.68 23.41 -18.51
CA ASP A 9 -9.65 23.23 -19.60
C ASP A 9 -9.46 21.89 -20.30
N VAL A 10 -8.20 21.51 -20.58
CA VAL A 10 -7.88 20.21 -21.18
C VAL A 10 -8.29 19.07 -20.24
N ALA A 11 -7.96 19.20 -18.95
CA ALA A 11 -8.33 18.19 -17.95
C ALA A 11 -9.87 18.04 -17.85
N ALA A 12 -10.61 19.16 -17.84
CA ALA A 12 -12.07 19.14 -17.83
C ALA A 12 -12.62 18.42 -19.07
N ALA A 13 -12.13 18.77 -20.25
CA ALA A 13 -12.55 18.11 -21.50
C ALA A 13 -12.21 16.60 -21.52
N MET A 14 -11.06 16.20 -20.99
CA MET A 14 -10.69 14.79 -20.85
C MET A 14 -11.62 14.01 -19.93
N MET A 15 -12.21 14.68 -18.93
CA MET A 15 -13.11 14.04 -17.98
C MET A 15 -14.58 13.99 -18.45
N GLU A 16 -14.90 14.54 -19.62
CA GLU A 16 -16.25 14.43 -20.19
C GLU A 16 -16.58 12.99 -20.59
N PRO A 17 -17.82 12.53 -20.32
CA PRO A 17 -18.28 11.21 -20.79
C PRO A 17 -18.32 11.11 -22.33
N PRO A 18 -18.07 9.92 -22.91
CA PRO A 18 -17.75 8.65 -22.22
C PRO A 18 -16.27 8.47 -21.88
N GLY A 19 -15.38 9.30 -22.42
CA GLY A 19 -13.93 9.15 -22.28
C GLY A 19 -13.46 9.27 -20.83
N GLY A 20 -13.89 10.30 -20.11
CA GLY A 20 -13.52 10.51 -18.72
C GLY A 20 -14.00 9.38 -17.80
N THR A 21 -15.21 8.88 -18.03
CA THR A 21 -15.70 7.72 -17.30
C THR A 21 -14.79 6.51 -17.49
N ALA A 22 -14.40 6.21 -18.73
CA ALA A 22 -13.50 5.08 -19.01
C ALA A 22 -12.13 5.23 -18.33
N LEU A 23 -11.55 6.44 -18.32
CA LEU A 23 -10.27 6.71 -17.66
C LEU A 23 -10.32 6.49 -16.15
N VAL A 24 -11.38 6.98 -15.50
CA VAL A 24 -11.58 6.77 -14.05
C VAL A 24 -11.80 5.29 -13.77
N GLU A 25 -12.60 4.65 -14.59
CA GLU A 25 -12.88 3.23 -14.47
C GLU A 25 -11.64 2.36 -14.58
N GLU A 26 -10.76 2.65 -15.52
CA GLU A 26 -9.48 1.96 -15.67
C GLU A 26 -8.61 2.12 -14.42
N SER A 27 -8.49 3.34 -13.89
CA SER A 27 -7.71 3.60 -12.67
C SER A 27 -8.23 2.81 -11.46
N ILE A 28 -9.55 2.69 -11.31
CA ILE A 28 -10.17 1.90 -10.25
C ILE A 28 -9.87 0.41 -10.44
N LEU A 29 -9.98 -0.11 -11.66
CA LEU A 29 -9.71 -1.51 -11.96
C LEU A 29 -8.25 -1.87 -11.68
N GLU A 30 -7.30 -1.04 -12.11
CA GLU A 30 -5.87 -1.24 -11.85
C GLU A 30 -5.58 -1.23 -10.33
N ALA A 31 -6.21 -0.34 -9.57
CA ALA A 31 -6.05 -0.31 -8.11
C ALA A 31 -6.61 -1.58 -7.44
N LEU A 32 -7.75 -2.09 -7.89
CA LEU A 32 -8.34 -3.32 -7.38
C LEU A 32 -7.49 -4.54 -7.76
N ASP A 33 -6.96 -4.59 -8.98
CA ASP A 33 -6.09 -5.68 -9.43
C ASP A 33 -4.76 -5.69 -8.67
N PHE A 34 -4.20 -4.52 -8.38
CA PHE A 34 -3.03 -4.43 -7.49
C PHE A 34 -3.33 -4.99 -6.09
N ARG A 35 -4.45 -4.61 -5.48
CA ARG A 35 -4.86 -5.12 -4.16
C ARG A 35 -5.02 -6.65 -4.16
N ARG A 36 -5.62 -7.21 -5.22
CA ARG A 36 -5.73 -8.67 -5.41
C ARG A 36 -4.37 -9.33 -5.55
N ALA A 37 -3.45 -8.72 -6.31
CA ALA A 37 -2.10 -9.22 -6.47
C ALA A 37 -1.33 -9.22 -5.15
N MET A 38 -1.41 -8.14 -4.36
CA MET A 38 -0.82 -8.06 -3.03
C MET A 38 -1.33 -9.16 -2.10
N ARG A 39 -2.65 -9.38 -2.12
CA ARG A 39 -3.28 -10.42 -1.33
C ARG A 39 -2.82 -11.83 -1.72
N LYS A 40 -2.73 -12.07 -3.04
CA LYS A 40 -2.25 -13.36 -3.55
C LYS A 40 -0.82 -13.64 -3.09
N VAL A 41 0.07 -12.65 -3.14
CA VAL A 41 1.45 -12.79 -2.65
C VAL A 41 1.47 -13.07 -1.15
N GLU A 42 0.64 -12.37 -0.37
CA GLU A 42 0.50 -12.63 1.06
C GLU A 42 0.06 -14.06 1.36
N ASP A 43 -0.94 -14.56 0.62
CA ASP A 43 -1.43 -15.93 0.76
C ASP A 43 -0.34 -16.98 0.38
N GLU A 44 0.53 -16.67 -0.60
CA GLU A 44 1.66 -17.52 -0.99
C GLU A 44 2.75 -17.61 0.09
N PHE A 45 3.03 -16.53 0.82
CA PHE A 45 3.98 -16.55 1.94
C PHE A 45 3.40 -17.25 3.18
N GLY A 46 2.08 -17.25 3.35
CA GLY A 46 1.40 -17.89 4.47
C GLY A 46 1.55 -17.14 5.80
N ASP A 47 1.09 -17.78 6.88
CA ASP A 47 0.94 -17.14 8.19
C ASP A 47 2.25 -17.02 8.98
N ASP A 48 3.23 -17.85 8.67
CA ASP A 48 4.51 -17.94 9.38
C ASP A 48 5.59 -16.99 8.82
N ASP A 49 5.28 -16.33 7.70
CA ASP A 49 6.18 -15.39 7.05
C ASP A 49 5.55 -13.99 6.97
N TRP A 50 6.34 -12.96 6.65
CA TRP A 50 5.87 -11.60 6.60
C TRP A 50 5.72 -11.10 5.16
N TRP A 51 4.74 -10.22 4.97
CA TRP A 51 4.56 -9.45 3.76
C TRP A 51 4.03 -8.07 4.08
N PHE A 52 4.04 -7.19 3.12
CA PHE A 52 3.39 -5.89 3.18
C PHE A 52 1.88 -6.05 3.12
N GLU A 53 1.17 -5.32 3.95
CA GLU A 53 -0.29 -5.34 3.96
C GLU A 53 -0.86 -4.12 3.24
N VAL A 54 -1.97 -4.30 2.55
CA VAL A 54 -2.73 -3.18 1.98
C VAL A 54 -3.87 -2.83 2.93
N TRP A 55 -3.84 -1.60 3.45
CA TRP A 55 -4.92 -1.11 4.29
C TRP A 55 -6.23 -1.02 3.49
N GLY A 56 -7.28 -1.63 4.01
CA GLY A 56 -8.59 -1.67 3.39
C GLY A 56 -9.42 -2.87 3.85
N PRO A 57 -10.72 -2.89 3.57
CA PRO A 57 -11.58 -4.02 3.89
C PRO A 57 -11.15 -5.25 3.08
N GLN A 58 -11.28 -6.42 3.67
CA GLN A 58 -10.98 -7.68 3.01
C GLN A 58 -11.84 -7.89 1.76
N GLU A 59 -13.06 -7.41 1.77
CA GLU A 59 -14.02 -7.52 0.67
C GLU A 59 -13.59 -6.76 -0.59
N LEU A 60 -12.77 -5.71 -0.47
CA LEU A 60 -12.22 -5.00 -1.64
C LEU A 60 -11.28 -5.86 -2.50
N VAL A 61 -10.75 -6.93 -1.93
CA VAL A 61 -9.82 -7.84 -2.59
C VAL A 61 -10.42 -9.20 -2.89
N ALA A 62 -11.67 -9.46 -2.43
CA ALA A 62 -12.36 -10.71 -2.68
C ALA A 62 -12.82 -10.81 -4.14
N ASP A 63 -12.73 -12.01 -4.70
CA ASP A 63 -13.27 -12.30 -6.02
C ASP A 63 -14.81 -12.22 -6.02
N GLY A 64 -15.37 -11.70 -7.11
CA GLY A 64 -16.83 -11.64 -7.32
C GLY A 64 -17.51 -10.43 -6.71
N ILE A 65 -16.81 -9.53 -6.05
CA ILE A 65 -17.42 -8.27 -5.60
C ILE A 65 -17.75 -7.40 -6.82
N GLY A 66 -19.02 -7.01 -6.87
CA GLY A 66 -19.50 -6.07 -7.88
C GLY A 66 -18.79 -4.72 -7.72
N ARG A 67 -18.33 -4.16 -8.84
CA ARG A 67 -17.56 -2.92 -8.87
C ARG A 67 -18.22 -1.77 -8.11
N ALA A 68 -19.54 -1.59 -8.23
CA ALA A 68 -20.28 -0.54 -7.55
C ALA A 68 -20.22 -0.61 -6.01
N ASN A 69 -19.90 -1.78 -5.45
CA ASN A 69 -19.83 -2.02 -4.01
C ASN A 69 -18.40 -2.17 -3.48
N SER A 70 -17.39 -2.16 -4.36
CA SER A 70 -16.00 -2.46 -3.97
C SER A 70 -15.36 -1.42 -3.05
N TRP A 71 -15.91 -0.23 -2.96
CA TRP A 71 -15.38 0.88 -2.15
C TRP A 71 -16.38 1.44 -1.13
N VAL A 72 -17.56 0.86 -1.02
CA VAL A 72 -18.53 1.27 0.01
C VAL A 72 -18.11 0.71 1.34
N ILE A 73 -17.88 1.58 2.32
CA ILE A 73 -17.61 1.20 3.70
C ILE A 73 -18.94 0.91 4.38
N ARG A 74 -19.04 -0.26 5.00
CA ARG A 74 -20.18 -0.69 5.80
C ARG A 74 -19.73 -0.85 7.25
N GLY A 75 -20.65 -0.63 8.19
CA GLY A 75 -20.37 -0.81 9.61
C GLY A 75 -19.99 -2.24 9.99
N GLN A 76 -20.33 -3.21 9.13
CA GLN A 76 -20.07 -4.65 9.33
C GLN A 76 -18.94 -5.18 8.43
N ASP A 77 -18.15 -4.30 7.80
CA ASP A 77 -17.03 -4.75 6.99
C ASP A 77 -16.04 -5.54 7.85
N ALA A 78 -15.71 -6.74 7.40
CA ALA A 78 -14.78 -7.59 8.11
C ALA A 78 -13.40 -6.94 8.22
N ALA A 79 -12.79 -7.00 9.40
CA ALA A 79 -11.41 -6.61 9.58
C ALA A 79 -10.47 -7.47 8.70
N PRO A 80 -9.36 -6.91 8.22
CA PRO A 80 -8.35 -7.69 7.52
C PRO A 80 -7.90 -8.91 8.32
N LYS A 81 -7.60 -10.02 7.64
CA LYS A 81 -7.30 -11.32 8.29
C LYS A 81 -6.24 -11.26 9.39
N ARG A 82 -5.22 -10.44 9.24
CA ARG A 82 -4.15 -10.31 10.24
C ARG A 82 -4.59 -9.57 11.49
N ALA A 83 -5.37 -8.52 11.38
CA ALA A 83 -5.97 -7.85 12.51
C ALA A 83 -6.87 -8.80 13.32
N ALA A 84 -7.65 -9.64 12.64
CA ALA A 84 -8.50 -10.64 13.26
C ALA A 84 -7.73 -11.75 14.01
N ARG A 85 -6.46 -12.02 13.66
CA ARG A 85 -5.65 -13.07 14.28
C ARG A 85 -5.02 -12.67 15.60
N LYS A 86 -4.58 -11.40 15.74
CA LYS A 86 -3.83 -10.97 16.95
C LYS A 86 -4.69 -10.74 18.17
N ASN A 87 -5.99 -10.40 18.04
CA ASN A 87 -6.81 -9.87 19.15
C ASN A 87 -8.15 -10.61 19.32
N ARG A 88 -8.19 -11.94 19.14
CA ARG A 88 -9.43 -12.73 19.19
C ARG A 88 -10.16 -12.71 20.54
N GLU A 89 -9.48 -12.33 21.62
CA GLU A 89 -10.06 -12.34 22.96
C GLU A 89 -10.47 -10.96 23.50
N ASP A 90 -9.93 -9.87 22.97
CA ASP A 90 -10.12 -8.52 23.54
C ASP A 90 -10.86 -7.52 22.62
N SER A 91 -11.12 -7.82 21.36
CA SER A 91 -11.66 -6.82 20.45
C SER A 91 -13.18 -6.82 20.39
N LYS A 92 -13.78 -5.90 21.11
CA LYS A 92 -15.18 -5.47 20.89
C LYS A 92 -15.38 -4.68 19.59
N ASP A 93 -14.28 -4.35 18.86
CA ASP A 93 -14.25 -3.38 17.77
C ASP A 93 -13.66 -3.90 16.45
N ILE A 94 -13.58 -5.23 16.24
CA ILE A 94 -13.09 -5.80 14.96
C ILE A 94 -13.95 -5.32 13.79
N ASP A 95 -15.22 -5.04 14.02
CA ASP A 95 -16.16 -4.62 12.99
C ASP A 95 -16.05 -3.14 12.63
N ASN A 96 -15.22 -2.35 13.33
CA ASN A 96 -15.08 -0.91 13.15
C ASN A 96 -13.63 -0.45 12.89
N TRP A 97 -12.85 -1.27 12.18
CA TRP A 97 -11.44 -0.99 11.85
C TRP A 97 -11.22 0.35 11.12
N HIS A 98 -12.23 0.86 10.43
CA HIS A 98 -12.18 2.12 9.69
C HIS A 98 -12.61 3.35 10.53
N GLY A 99 -13.14 3.17 11.74
CA GLY A 99 -13.58 4.25 12.62
C GLY A 99 -14.92 4.91 12.25
N PHE A 100 -15.68 4.34 11.33
CA PHE A 100 -16.96 4.90 10.81
C PHE A 100 -18.16 4.00 11.10
N GLY A 101 -18.06 3.06 12.05
CA GLY A 101 -19.12 2.08 12.34
C GLY A 101 -20.43 2.67 12.81
N ASP A 102 -20.40 3.86 13.42
CA ASP A 102 -21.61 4.58 13.89
C ASP A 102 -22.38 5.27 12.75
N LEU A 103 -21.83 5.34 11.56
CA LEU A 103 -22.45 5.96 10.41
C LEU A 103 -23.26 4.93 9.61
N ALA A 104 -24.32 5.41 8.96
CA ALA A 104 -25.15 4.56 8.11
C ALA A 104 -24.35 3.95 6.96
N ASP A 105 -24.68 2.71 6.60
CA ASP A 105 -24.08 2.01 5.47
C ASP A 105 -24.15 2.85 4.20
N GLY A 106 -23.04 2.96 3.48
CA GLY A 106 -22.96 3.74 2.25
C GLY A 106 -22.82 5.26 2.44
N PHE A 107 -22.75 5.75 3.69
CA PHE A 107 -22.47 7.17 3.96
C PHE A 107 -21.03 7.53 3.61
N ASN A 108 -20.12 6.61 3.86
CA ASN A 108 -18.70 6.74 3.49
C ASN A 108 -18.31 5.68 2.45
N MET A 109 -17.25 5.97 1.74
CA MET A 109 -16.60 5.01 0.86
C MET A 109 -15.09 5.13 0.98
N LEU A 110 -14.39 4.01 0.81
CA LEU A 110 -12.95 4.00 0.63
C LEU A 110 -12.64 4.37 -0.82
N ASP A 111 -11.72 5.31 -1.03
CA ASP A 111 -11.24 5.61 -2.37
C ASP A 111 -10.28 4.49 -2.83
N PRO A 112 -10.68 3.62 -3.76
CA PRO A 112 -9.89 2.45 -4.14
C PRO A 112 -8.56 2.80 -4.81
N ILE A 113 -8.47 3.97 -5.47
CA ILE A 113 -7.25 4.41 -6.15
C ILE A 113 -6.18 4.92 -5.18
N LYS A 114 -6.56 5.22 -3.95
CA LYS A 114 -5.64 5.59 -2.87
C LYS A 114 -5.29 4.34 -2.06
N THR A 115 -4.06 3.90 -2.17
CA THR A 115 -3.62 2.66 -1.55
C THR A 115 -2.52 2.92 -0.54
N THR A 116 -2.83 2.67 0.73
CA THR A 116 -1.85 2.70 1.81
C THR A 116 -1.31 1.29 2.01
N ILE A 117 0.00 1.16 1.97
CA ILE A 117 0.72 -0.09 2.21
C ILE A 117 1.37 0.01 3.58
N VAL A 118 1.10 -0.97 4.42
CA VAL A 118 1.62 -1.08 5.78
C VAL A 118 2.82 -2.02 5.78
N THR A 119 3.88 -1.62 6.46
CA THR A 119 5.08 -2.43 6.67
C THR A 119 5.02 -3.14 8.02
N PRO A 120 5.73 -4.26 8.23
CA PRO A 120 5.85 -4.88 9.55
C PRO A 120 6.25 -3.88 10.64
N GLY A 121 5.56 -3.91 11.77
CA GLY A 121 5.78 -2.99 12.90
C GLY A 121 4.57 -2.11 13.24
N LEU A 122 3.61 -2.03 12.35
CA LEU A 122 2.30 -1.44 12.59
C LEU A 122 1.25 -2.48 12.20
N ASP A 123 0.28 -2.72 13.07
CA ASP A 123 -0.87 -3.52 12.69
C ASP A 123 -2.02 -2.64 12.18
N LEU A 124 -3.05 -3.28 11.63
CA LEU A 124 -4.19 -2.57 11.06
C LEU A 124 -5.14 -1.98 12.11
N ASN A 125 -4.95 -2.30 13.40
CA ASN A 125 -5.65 -1.66 14.51
C ASN A 125 -4.95 -0.38 14.98
N GLY A 126 -3.76 -0.09 14.46
CA GLY A 126 -2.94 1.07 14.83
C GLY A 126 -1.95 0.80 15.96
N ASP A 127 -1.77 -0.44 16.38
CA ASP A 127 -0.82 -0.81 17.42
C ASP A 127 0.59 -0.99 16.85
N PHE A 128 1.57 -0.45 17.56
CA PHE A 128 2.98 -0.55 17.18
C PHE A 128 3.63 -1.76 17.87
N ALA A 129 4.40 -2.53 17.11
CA ALA A 129 5.29 -3.55 17.64
C ALA A 129 6.58 -2.92 18.18
N GLU A 130 7.31 -3.65 19.03
CA GLU A 130 8.61 -3.20 19.55
C GLU A 130 9.66 -3.03 18.43
N THR A 131 9.54 -3.82 17.37
CA THR A 131 10.43 -3.78 16.20
C THR A 131 9.62 -3.88 14.93
N GLY A 132 10.15 -3.32 13.84
CA GLY A 132 9.47 -3.37 12.56
C GLY A 132 10.39 -2.99 11.41
N ILE A 133 9.80 -2.77 10.25
CA ILE A 133 10.48 -2.30 9.05
C ILE A 133 10.03 -0.86 8.78
N PRO A 134 10.85 0.16 9.10
CA PRO A 134 10.47 1.54 8.88
C PRO A 134 10.17 1.81 7.41
N ALA A 135 9.00 2.40 7.13
CA ALA A 135 8.57 2.68 5.77
C ALA A 135 9.51 3.66 5.03
N SER A 136 10.25 4.48 5.76
CA SER A 136 11.27 5.36 5.18
C SER A 136 12.41 4.59 4.51
N ILE A 137 12.81 3.44 5.08
CA ILE A 137 13.82 2.55 4.50
C ILE A 137 13.25 1.88 3.24
N VAL A 138 12.02 1.38 3.30
CA VAL A 138 11.34 0.79 2.15
C VAL A 138 11.22 1.82 1.02
N SER A 139 10.72 3.02 1.32
CA SER A 139 10.56 4.09 0.31
C SER A 139 11.88 4.49 -0.33
N LYS A 140 12.97 4.55 0.45
CA LYS A 140 14.31 4.84 -0.08
C LYS A 140 14.80 3.72 -0.99
N TYR A 141 14.59 2.46 -0.58
CA TYR A 141 14.91 1.30 -1.41
C TYR A 141 14.14 1.33 -2.73
N LEU A 142 12.82 1.54 -2.66
CA LEU A 142 11.96 1.64 -3.84
C LEU A 142 12.42 2.77 -4.78
N ALA A 143 12.81 3.93 -4.24
CA ALA A 143 13.29 5.06 -5.03
C ALA A 143 14.57 4.72 -5.81
N GLU A 144 15.53 4.02 -5.21
CA GLU A 144 16.73 3.55 -5.92
C GLU A 144 16.43 2.46 -6.97
N HIS A 145 15.26 1.82 -6.87
CA HIS A 145 14.75 0.87 -7.87
C HIS A 145 13.75 1.52 -8.87
N GLY A 146 13.71 2.86 -8.92
CA GLY A 146 12.92 3.60 -9.89
C GLY A 146 11.43 3.74 -9.55
N VAL A 147 11.04 3.46 -8.30
CA VAL A 147 9.66 3.59 -7.83
C VAL A 147 9.58 4.69 -6.77
N VAL A 148 8.86 5.76 -7.06
CA VAL A 148 8.63 6.87 -6.13
C VAL A 148 7.23 6.76 -5.54
N VAL A 149 7.14 6.71 -4.21
CA VAL A 149 5.88 6.67 -3.48
C VAL A 149 5.39 8.10 -3.19
N GLU A 150 4.08 8.28 -3.02
CA GLU A 150 3.49 9.60 -2.82
C GLU A 150 3.78 10.16 -1.43
N LYS A 151 3.61 9.36 -0.39
CA LYS A 151 3.85 9.74 1.01
C LYS A 151 4.44 8.57 1.77
N THR A 152 5.24 8.90 2.80
CA THR A 152 5.86 7.92 3.69
C THR A 152 5.55 8.30 5.13
N GLY A 153 4.95 7.38 5.87
CA GLY A 153 4.75 7.43 7.31
C GLY A 153 5.83 6.66 8.06
N LEU A 154 5.59 6.34 9.33
CA LEU A 154 6.55 5.56 10.14
C LEU A 154 6.61 4.11 9.66
N TYR A 155 5.47 3.44 9.60
CA TYR A 155 5.31 2.05 9.14
C TYR A 155 4.28 1.92 8.03
N SER A 156 4.13 2.95 7.21
CA SER A 156 3.27 2.90 6.04
C SER A 156 3.77 3.83 4.96
N PHE A 157 3.46 3.49 3.72
CA PHE A 157 3.64 4.38 2.60
C PHE A 157 2.41 4.36 1.70
N PHE A 158 2.24 5.41 0.94
CA PHE A 158 1.04 5.65 0.15
C PHE A 158 1.38 5.72 -1.33
N ILE A 159 0.58 5.04 -2.13
CA ILE A 159 0.61 5.10 -3.58
C ILE A 159 -0.76 5.50 -4.13
N MET A 160 -0.77 6.10 -5.32
CA MET A 160 -1.98 6.55 -5.98
C MET A 160 -2.06 6.00 -7.40
N PHE A 161 -3.19 5.41 -7.73
CA PHE A 161 -3.51 4.94 -9.08
C PHE A 161 -4.16 6.06 -9.87
N THR A 162 -3.35 6.94 -10.43
CA THR A 162 -3.82 8.01 -11.30
C THR A 162 -4.10 7.51 -12.71
N ILE A 163 -4.81 8.31 -13.51
CA ILE A 163 -5.03 8.05 -14.93
C ILE A 163 -3.69 7.75 -15.62
N GLY A 164 -3.63 6.64 -16.35
CA GLY A 164 -2.43 6.18 -17.05
C GLY A 164 -1.49 5.28 -16.23
N ILE A 165 -1.83 4.93 -15.00
CA ILE A 165 -1.17 3.85 -14.29
C ILE A 165 -1.67 2.52 -14.84
N THR A 166 -0.75 1.71 -15.34
CA THR A 166 -1.04 0.41 -15.96
C THR A 166 -0.46 -0.72 -15.14
N LYS A 167 -0.93 -1.94 -15.41
CA LYS A 167 -0.43 -3.17 -14.78
C LYS A 167 1.09 -3.31 -14.85
N GLY A 168 1.72 -2.90 -15.94
CA GLY A 168 3.18 -2.92 -16.08
C GLY A 168 3.89 -2.06 -15.03
N ARG A 169 3.33 -0.90 -14.69
CA ARG A 169 3.90 0.02 -13.70
C ARG A 169 3.78 -0.49 -12.28
N TRP A 170 2.60 -0.94 -11.88
CA TRP A 170 2.44 -1.44 -10.51
C TRP A 170 3.07 -2.82 -10.30
N ASN A 171 3.25 -3.63 -11.37
CA ASN A 171 4.07 -4.85 -11.29
C ASN A 171 5.53 -4.54 -10.96
N THR A 172 6.07 -3.41 -11.46
CA THR A 172 7.42 -2.96 -11.06
C THR A 172 7.49 -2.69 -9.56
N LEU A 173 6.48 -2.04 -8.98
CA LEU A 173 6.39 -1.85 -7.53
C LEU A 173 6.35 -3.19 -6.82
N LEU A 174 5.47 -4.11 -7.23
CA LEU A 174 5.32 -5.42 -6.60
C LEU A 174 6.63 -6.22 -6.63
N ALA A 175 7.31 -6.24 -7.79
CA ALA A 175 8.61 -6.90 -7.93
C ALA A 175 9.70 -6.25 -7.04
N ALA A 176 9.72 -4.92 -6.93
CA ALA A 176 10.65 -4.22 -6.05
C ALA A 176 10.38 -4.50 -4.57
N MET A 177 9.11 -4.67 -4.18
CA MET A 177 8.75 -5.08 -2.81
C MET A 177 9.15 -6.53 -2.51
N GLN A 178 8.99 -7.45 -3.47
CA GLN A 178 9.46 -8.82 -3.35
C GLN A 178 10.99 -8.87 -3.22
N GLN A 179 11.70 -8.09 -4.05
CA GLN A 179 13.15 -7.99 -3.94
C GLN A 179 13.59 -7.40 -2.60
N PHE A 180 12.86 -6.38 -2.09
CA PHE A 180 13.12 -5.84 -0.76
C PHE A 180 13.01 -6.92 0.32
N LYS A 181 11.94 -7.74 0.26
CA LYS A 181 11.75 -8.85 1.21
C LYS A 181 12.92 -9.83 1.15
N ASP A 182 13.31 -10.25 -0.04
CA ASP A 182 14.44 -11.18 -0.24
C ASP A 182 15.75 -10.60 0.29
N ASP A 183 16.02 -9.33 0.05
CA ASP A 183 17.23 -8.64 0.50
C ASP A 183 17.22 -8.45 2.03
N TYR A 184 16.05 -8.17 2.61
CA TYR A 184 15.87 -8.06 4.06
C TYR A 184 16.07 -9.42 4.75
N ASP A 185 15.44 -10.48 4.27
CA ASP A 185 15.52 -11.81 4.89
C ASP A 185 16.94 -12.37 4.85
N ARG A 186 17.69 -12.05 3.79
CA ARG A 186 19.12 -12.40 3.64
C ARG A 186 20.07 -11.42 4.29
N ASN A 187 19.56 -10.36 4.90
CA ASN A 187 20.34 -9.26 5.45
C ASN A 187 21.43 -8.74 4.48
N GLN A 188 21.02 -8.48 3.24
CA GLN A 188 21.97 -8.06 2.19
C GLN A 188 22.72 -6.78 2.57
N PRO A 189 24.04 -6.69 2.25
CA PRO A 189 24.82 -5.50 2.54
C PRO A 189 24.28 -4.24 1.88
N LEU A 190 24.09 -3.16 2.63
CA LEU A 190 23.57 -1.89 2.13
C LEU A 190 24.41 -1.32 1.00
N ALA A 191 25.73 -1.48 1.04
CA ALA A 191 26.63 -1.05 -0.03
C ALA A 191 26.31 -1.69 -1.40
N ARG A 192 25.66 -2.87 -1.40
CA ARG A 192 25.24 -3.56 -2.61
C ARG A 192 23.86 -3.11 -3.11
N ILE A 193 22.90 -2.97 -2.19
CA ILE A 193 21.49 -2.77 -2.54
C ILE A 193 21.04 -1.31 -2.53
N LEU A 194 21.76 -0.44 -1.78
CA LEU A 194 21.51 0.99 -1.67
C LEU A 194 22.84 1.78 -1.82
N PRO A 195 23.54 1.65 -2.96
CA PRO A 195 24.87 2.24 -3.13
C PRO A 195 24.87 3.76 -3.05
N GLU A 196 23.84 4.44 -3.56
CA GLU A 196 23.73 5.91 -3.49
C GLU A 196 23.54 6.38 -2.05
N PHE A 197 22.69 5.69 -1.29
CA PHE A 197 22.49 5.97 0.13
C PHE A 197 23.79 5.80 0.93
N VAL A 198 24.51 4.70 0.73
CA VAL A 198 25.76 4.43 1.43
C VAL A 198 26.85 5.45 1.04
N GLN A 199 26.90 5.87 -0.22
CA GLN A 199 27.83 6.92 -0.66
C GLN A 199 27.62 8.23 0.11
N GLN A 200 26.37 8.59 0.37
CA GLN A 200 26.01 9.79 1.14
C GLN A 200 26.16 9.59 2.66
N HIS A 201 26.02 8.34 3.13
CA HIS A 201 25.96 8.00 4.55
C HIS A 201 26.91 6.84 4.90
N ARG A 202 28.20 7.05 4.80
CA ARG A 202 29.24 6.03 4.95
C ARG A 202 29.23 5.26 6.28
N ARG A 203 28.62 5.82 7.32
CA ARG A 203 28.47 5.15 8.61
C ARG A 203 27.68 3.82 8.51
N TYR A 204 26.87 3.65 7.48
CA TYR A 204 26.06 2.45 7.26
C TYR A 204 26.70 1.43 6.30
N GLU A 205 27.91 1.70 5.79
CA GLU A 205 28.58 0.88 4.77
C GLU A 205 28.72 -0.60 5.16
N ARG A 206 28.88 -0.88 6.46
CA ARG A 206 29.07 -2.24 6.97
C ARG A 206 27.80 -2.91 7.47
N MET A 207 26.64 -2.27 7.34
CA MET A 207 25.38 -2.81 7.80
C MET A 207 24.68 -3.58 6.68
N GLY A 208 23.90 -4.57 7.08
CA GLY A 208 22.90 -5.20 6.25
C GLY A 208 21.55 -4.46 6.32
N LEU A 209 20.65 -4.79 5.42
CA LEU A 209 19.32 -4.15 5.37
C LEU A 209 18.51 -4.41 6.64
N LYS A 210 18.54 -5.64 7.13
CA LYS A 210 17.84 -6.03 8.37
C LYS A 210 18.44 -5.33 9.58
N ASP A 211 19.78 -5.24 9.63
CA ASP A 211 20.49 -4.53 10.72
C ASP A 211 20.08 -3.06 10.75
N LEU A 212 19.96 -2.40 9.58
CA LEU A 212 19.50 -1.01 9.51
C LEU A 212 18.08 -0.86 10.05
N CYS A 213 17.14 -1.74 9.64
CA CYS A 213 15.76 -1.68 10.11
C CYS A 213 15.62 -1.90 11.63
N GLN A 214 16.51 -2.67 12.24
CA GLN A 214 16.54 -2.92 13.67
C GLN A 214 17.22 -1.80 14.48
N HIS A 215 17.96 -0.92 13.80
CA HIS A 215 18.75 0.14 14.44
C HIS A 215 18.00 1.48 14.50
N VAL A 216 16.90 1.61 13.77
CA VAL A 216 16.07 2.81 13.66
C VAL A 216 14.79 2.63 14.43
#